data_620e98960ec2d59c9842fad54958319c
#
_entry.id   620e98960ec2d59c9842fad54958319c
#
_cell.length_a   1.000
_cell.length_b   1.000
_cell.length_c   1.000
_cell.angle_alpha   90.00
_cell.angle_beta   90.00
_cell.angle_gamma   90.00
#
_symmetry.space_group_name_H-M   'P 1'
#
loop_
_entity.id
_entity.type
_entity.pdbx_description
1 polymer ?
#
loop_
_entity_poly.entity_id
_entity_poly.type
_entity_poly.pdbx_seq_one_letter_code
_entity_poly.pdbx_strand_id
1 'polypeptide(L)'
;FLGHGESGSIMTEKILKKLKCSNDLTEIVSKQVKYHLRPSQISPKSQMPSHKAISKYFRDLGNVSIDTLYLNMADYMAARGPLLDETEWKAHCSIINIILKIRFLKYLLILRIGF
;
A
#
# COMPACT_ATOMS: atom_id res chain seq x y z
N PHE A 1 -16.33 0.32 -1.24
CA PHE A 1 -16.74 0.13 -2.63
C PHE A 1 -15.95 -1.01 -3.25
N LEU A 2 -16.64 -2.12 -3.50
CA LEU A 2 -16.04 -3.32 -4.06
C LEU A 2 -15.54 -3.06 -5.49
N GLY A 3 -14.32 -3.53 -5.80
CA GLY A 3 -13.73 -3.37 -7.12
C GLY A 3 -13.16 -1.98 -7.41
N HIS A 4 -13.16 -1.07 -6.45
CA HIS A 4 -12.63 0.28 -6.61
C HIS A 4 -11.16 0.28 -7.08
N GLY A 5 -10.32 -0.51 -6.44
CA GLY A 5 -8.91 -0.62 -6.83
C GLY A 5 -8.72 -1.21 -8.22
N GLU A 6 -9.46 -2.24 -8.55
CA GLU A 6 -9.40 -2.90 -9.87
C GLU A 6 -9.86 -1.95 -10.98
N SER A 7 -11.02 -1.32 -10.81
CA SER A 7 -11.58 -0.36 -11.77
C SER A 7 -10.65 0.83 -11.96
N GLY A 8 -10.10 1.36 -10.87
CA GLY A 8 -9.13 2.46 -10.90
C GLY A 8 -7.86 2.08 -11.63
N SER A 9 -7.36 0.86 -11.43
CA SER A 9 -6.17 0.34 -12.10
C SER A 9 -6.36 0.27 -13.61
N ILE A 10 -7.49 -0.26 -14.06
CA ILE A 10 -7.82 -0.36 -15.48
C ILE A 10 -7.91 1.03 -16.12
N MET A 11 -8.57 1.96 -15.43
CA MET A 11 -8.70 3.35 -15.89
C MET A 11 -7.33 4.03 -15.95
N THR A 12 -6.50 3.85 -14.95
CA THR A 12 -5.13 4.40 -14.89
C THR A 12 -4.30 3.90 -16.06
N GLU A 13 -4.35 2.60 -16.35
CA GLU A 13 -3.62 2.00 -17.47
C GLU A 13 -4.04 2.64 -18.79
N LYS A 14 -5.34 2.81 -19.03
CA LYS A 14 -5.86 3.45 -20.23
C LYS A 14 -5.37 4.90 -20.38
N ILE A 15 -5.44 5.67 -19.30
CA ILE A 15 -5.02 7.07 -19.28
C ILE A 15 -3.52 7.20 -19.55
N LEU A 16 -2.69 6.41 -18.88
CA LEU A 16 -1.23 6.49 -19.03
C LEU A 16 -0.78 6.03 -20.42
N LYS A 17 -1.42 5.03 -20.99
CA LYS A 17 -1.17 4.61 -22.37
C LYS A 17 -1.54 5.71 -23.37
N LYS A 18 -2.66 6.37 -23.15
CA LYS A 18 -3.11 7.50 -23.97
C LYS A 18 -2.13 8.68 -23.92
N LEU A 19 -1.52 8.91 -22.75
CA LEU A 19 -0.48 9.93 -22.54
C LEU A 19 0.90 9.47 -23.02
N LYS A 20 1.00 8.28 -23.61
CA LYS A 20 2.26 7.69 -24.13
C LYS A 20 3.34 7.52 -23.06
N CYS A 21 2.94 7.21 -21.82
CA CYS A 21 3.86 6.84 -20.76
C CYS A 21 4.50 5.49 -21.07
N SER A 22 5.70 5.25 -20.53
CA SER A 22 6.39 3.97 -20.70
C SER A 22 5.56 2.81 -20.12
N ASN A 23 5.79 1.60 -20.63
CA ASN A 23 5.14 0.41 -20.09
C ASN A 23 5.49 0.18 -18.63
N ASP A 24 6.74 0.40 -18.23
CA ASP A 24 7.20 0.25 -16.85
C ASP A 24 6.47 1.22 -15.92
N LEU A 25 6.39 2.49 -16.28
CA LEU A 25 5.67 3.48 -15.49
C LEU A 25 4.18 3.14 -15.38
N THR A 26 3.57 2.76 -16.47
CA THR A 26 2.15 2.39 -16.54
C THR A 26 1.87 1.21 -15.60
N GLU A 27 2.71 0.19 -15.64
CA GLU A 27 2.58 -1.00 -14.78
C GLU A 27 2.74 -0.65 -13.31
N ILE A 28 3.75 0.12 -12.94
CA ILE A 28 4.03 0.53 -11.56
C ILE A 28 2.85 1.32 -11.00
N VAL A 29 2.40 2.35 -11.70
CA VAL A 29 1.30 3.21 -11.22
C VAL A 29 -0.01 2.44 -11.15
N SER A 30 -0.33 1.65 -12.16
CA SER A 30 -1.55 0.85 -12.17
C SER A 30 -1.60 -0.15 -11.04
N LYS A 31 -0.47 -0.77 -10.72
CA LYS A 31 -0.36 -1.72 -9.60
C LYS A 31 -0.55 -1.04 -8.25
N GLN A 32 0.02 0.15 -8.07
CA GLN A 32 -0.19 0.95 -6.85
C GLN A 32 -1.66 1.31 -6.68
N VAL A 33 -2.33 1.75 -7.72
CA VAL A 33 -3.76 2.06 -7.68
C VAL A 33 -4.58 0.81 -7.33
N LYS A 34 -4.25 -0.32 -7.94
CA LYS A 34 -4.94 -1.59 -7.69
C LYS A 34 -4.90 -1.98 -6.21
N TYR A 35 -3.78 -1.81 -5.56
CA TYR A 35 -3.53 -2.30 -4.20
C TYR A 35 -3.54 -1.23 -3.12
N HIS A 36 -3.87 0.03 -3.44
CA HIS A 36 -3.74 1.13 -2.47
C HIS A 36 -4.62 0.98 -1.21
N LEU A 37 -5.71 0.24 -1.28
CA LEU A 37 -6.56 -0.04 -0.12
C LEU A 37 -6.13 -1.27 0.69
N ARG A 38 -5.19 -2.06 0.16
CA ARG A 38 -4.76 -3.31 0.79
C ARG A 38 -4.26 -3.14 2.23
N PRO A 39 -3.45 -2.11 2.54
CA PRO A 39 -2.99 -1.89 3.92
C PRO A 39 -4.14 -1.72 4.91
N SER A 40 -5.20 -1.02 4.52
CA SER A 40 -6.40 -0.87 5.35
C SER A 40 -7.20 -2.17 5.47
N GLN A 41 -7.25 -2.95 4.40
CA GLN A 41 -8.00 -4.21 4.35
C GLN A 41 -7.37 -5.30 5.24
N ILE A 42 -6.05 -5.34 5.35
CA ILE A 42 -5.35 -6.33 6.18
C ILE A 42 -5.32 -5.96 7.66
N SER A 43 -5.71 -4.74 8.00
CA SER A 43 -5.77 -4.25 9.38
C SER A 43 -7.11 -3.57 9.66
N PRO A 44 -8.23 -4.32 9.55
CA PRO A 44 -9.56 -3.73 9.75
C PRO A 44 -9.68 -3.15 11.16
N LYS A 45 -10.31 -1.97 11.28
CA LYS A 45 -10.47 -1.24 12.55
C LYS A 45 -9.13 -0.94 13.23
N SER A 46 -8.07 -0.76 12.45
CA SER A 46 -6.70 -0.47 12.94
C SER A 46 -6.18 -1.52 13.93
N GLN A 47 -6.59 -2.77 13.77
CA GLN A 47 -6.03 -3.89 14.52
C GLN A 47 -4.73 -4.36 13.87
N MET A 48 -3.87 -4.97 14.69
CA MET A 48 -2.59 -5.50 14.20
C MET A 48 -2.82 -6.57 13.12
N PRO A 49 -2.28 -6.41 11.91
CA PRO A 49 -2.41 -7.45 10.88
C PRO A 49 -1.59 -8.69 11.25
N SER A 50 -2.02 -9.85 10.76
CA SER A 50 -1.28 -11.09 10.98
C SER A 50 0.03 -11.10 10.18
N HIS A 51 1.00 -11.87 10.64
CA HIS A 51 2.26 -12.06 9.90
C HIS A 51 2.01 -12.64 8.51
N LYS A 52 1.04 -13.52 8.37
CA LYS A 52 0.65 -14.10 7.09
C LYS A 52 0.14 -13.01 6.13
N ALA A 53 -0.70 -12.11 6.61
CA ALA A 53 -1.25 -11.01 5.81
C ALA A 53 -0.14 -10.04 5.38
N ILE A 54 0.78 -9.70 6.28
CA ILE A 54 1.91 -8.83 5.97
C ILE A 54 2.83 -9.47 4.93
N SER A 55 3.16 -10.74 5.10
CA SER A 55 4.00 -11.47 4.15
C SER A 55 3.36 -11.55 2.76
N LYS A 56 2.06 -11.81 2.72
CA LYS A 56 1.31 -11.83 1.46
C LYS A 56 1.30 -10.46 0.80
N TYR A 57 1.13 -9.39 1.57
CA TYR A 57 1.19 -8.03 1.07
C TYR A 57 2.50 -7.75 0.33
N PHE A 58 3.64 -8.02 0.97
CA PHE A 58 4.94 -7.78 0.35
C PHE A 58 5.20 -8.68 -0.85
N ARG A 59 4.75 -9.92 -0.80
CA ARG A 59 4.88 -10.86 -1.92
C ARG A 59 4.06 -10.41 -3.11
N ASP A 60 2.82 -10.00 -2.90
CA ASP A 60 1.90 -9.62 -3.98
C ASP A 60 2.29 -8.28 -4.60
N LEU A 61 2.76 -7.32 -3.81
CA LEU A 61 3.11 -5.98 -4.29
C LEU A 61 4.56 -5.84 -4.74
N GLY A 62 5.47 -6.64 -4.21
CA GLY A 62 6.87 -6.61 -4.61
C GLY A 62 7.48 -5.21 -4.48
N ASN A 63 8.05 -4.70 -5.57
CA ASN A 63 8.78 -3.42 -5.58
C ASN A 63 7.90 -2.18 -5.35
N VAL A 64 6.59 -2.28 -5.46
CA VAL A 64 5.68 -1.15 -5.19
C VAL A 64 5.11 -1.18 -3.77
N SER A 65 5.52 -2.15 -2.93
CA SER A 65 4.93 -2.36 -1.61
C SER A 65 5.09 -1.16 -0.68
N ILE A 66 6.27 -0.54 -0.64
CA ILE A 66 6.55 0.59 0.25
C ILE A 66 5.79 1.83 -0.22
N ASP A 67 5.87 2.17 -1.50
CA ASP A 67 5.19 3.35 -2.06
C ASP A 67 3.68 3.24 -1.88
N THR A 68 3.13 2.04 -1.98
CA THR A 68 1.70 1.79 -1.81
C THR A 68 1.25 2.05 -0.36
N LEU A 69 2.12 1.84 0.63
CA LEU A 69 1.81 2.21 2.01
C LEU A 69 1.61 3.72 2.15
N TYR A 70 2.48 4.52 1.53
CA TYR A 70 2.35 5.98 1.53
C TYR A 70 1.12 6.44 0.74
N LEU A 71 0.84 5.82 -0.39
CA LEU A 71 -0.36 6.11 -1.17
C LEU A 71 -1.63 5.83 -0.36
N ASN A 72 -1.65 4.72 0.37
CA ASN A 72 -2.75 4.39 1.28
C ASN A 72 -2.95 5.45 2.36
N MET A 73 -1.88 5.95 2.94
CA MET A 73 -1.95 7.02 3.95
C MET A 73 -2.54 8.30 3.35
N ALA A 74 -2.08 8.67 2.16
CA ALA A 74 -2.59 9.85 1.46
C ALA A 74 -4.08 9.72 1.14
N ASP A 75 -4.50 8.55 0.65
CA ASP A 75 -5.91 8.25 0.35
C ASP A 75 -6.76 8.29 1.62
N TYR A 76 -6.25 7.75 2.73
CA TYR A 76 -6.93 7.78 4.02
C TYR A 76 -7.23 9.20 4.47
N MET A 77 -6.23 10.08 4.40
CA MET A 77 -6.39 11.50 4.75
C MET A 77 -7.35 12.22 3.79
N ALA A 78 -7.17 12.01 2.49
CA ALA A 78 -7.96 12.68 1.47
C ALA A 78 -9.45 12.30 1.55
N ALA A 79 -9.74 11.05 1.80
CA ALA A 79 -11.12 10.56 1.90
C ALA A 79 -11.87 11.16 3.09
N ARG A 80 -11.17 11.51 4.16
CA ARG A 80 -11.78 12.06 5.38
C ARG A 80 -11.77 13.59 5.43
N GLY A 81 -10.76 14.22 4.84
CA GLY A 81 -10.64 15.67 4.83
C GLY A 81 -10.77 16.28 6.24
N PRO A 82 -11.65 17.29 6.43
CA PRO A 82 -11.84 17.93 7.74
C PRO A 82 -12.42 16.99 8.81
N LEU A 83 -12.97 15.85 8.42
CA LEU A 83 -13.54 14.85 9.34
C LEU A 83 -12.51 13.85 9.85
N LEU A 84 -11.23 14.06 9.53
CA LEU A 84 -10.16 13.19 9.97
C LEU A 84 -10.06 13.21 11.50
N ASP A 85 -10.27 12.05 12.12
CA ASP A 85 -10.13 11.87 13.56
C ASP A 85 -8.64 11.64 13.87
N GLU A 86 -8.09 12.47 14.77
CA GLU A 86 -6.67 12.39 15.13
C GLU A 86 -6.30 11.05 15.76
N THR A 87 -7.16 10.51 16.61
CA THR A 87 -6.92 9.21 17.26
C THR A 87 -6.90 8.07 16.25
N GLU A 88 -7.86 8.03 15.35
CA GLU A 88 -7.89 7.04 14.28
C GLU A 88 -6.71 7.17 13.33
N TRP A 89 -6.32 8.41 13.01
CA TRP A 89 -5.17 8.68 12.16
C TRP A 89 -3.87 8.17 12.79
N LYS A 90 -3.66 8.44 14.08
CA LYS A 90 -2.49 7.94 14.82
C LYS A 90 -2.46 6.42 14.84
N ALA A 91 -3.62 5.78 15.05
CA ALA A 91 -3.71 4.31 15.03
C ALA A 91 -3.36 3.75 13.65
N HIS A 92 -3.85 4.36 12.58
CA HIS A 92 -3.53 3.97 11.21
C HIS A 92 -2.04 4.13 10.92
N CYS A 93 -1.44 5.25 11.28
CA CYS A 93 0.00 5.50 11.14
C CYS A 93 0.83 4.47 11.92
N SER A 94 0.39 4.08 13.11
CA SER A 94 1.07 3.06 13.92
C SER A 94 1.09 1.70 13.21
N ILE A 95 0.00 1.30 12.58
CA ILE A 95 -0.07 0.06 11.81
C ILE A 95 0.89 0.11 10.61
N ILE A 96 0.88 1.20 9.84
CA ILE A 96 1.80 1.38 8.71
C ILE A 96 3.26 1.31 9.18
N ASN A 97 3.57 1.97 10.30
CA ASN A 97 4.91 1.95 10.87
C ASN A 97 5.35 0.54 11.28
N ILE A 98 4.46 -0.24 11.85
CA ILE A 98 4.74 -1.65 12.21
C ILE A 98 5.02 -2.48 10.96
N ILE A 99 4.24 -2.33 9.90
CA ILE A 99 4.46 -3.02 8.63
C ILE A 99 5.84 -2.68 8.06
N LEU A 100 6.21 -1.41 8.06
CA LEU A 100 7.52 -0.93 7.60
C LEU A 100 8.66 -1.51 8.44
N LYS A 101 8.51 -1.53 9.76
CA LYS A 101 9.52 -2.09 10.67
C LYS A 101 9.73 -3.57 10.45
N ILE A 102 8.67 -4.34 10.25
CA ILE A 102 8.76 -5.77 9.97
C ILE A 102 9.53 -6.00 8.67
N ARG A 103 9.25 -5.24 7.63
CA ARG A 103 9.97 -5.33 6.36
C ARG A 103 11.44 -4.99 6.53
N PHE A 104 11.74 -3.93 7.25
CA PHE A 104 13.11 -3.49 7.50
C PHE A 104 13.91 -4.51 8.29
N LEU A 105 13.34 -5.06 9.37
CA LEU A 105 13.98 -6.10 10.18
C LEU A 105 14.25 -7.36 9.37
N LYS A 106 13.32 -7.78 8.54
CA LYS A 106 13.51 -8.92 7.65
C LYS A 106 14.64 -8.69 6.66
N TYR A 107 14.74 -7.48 6.11
CA TYR A 107 15.82 -7.09 5.20
C TYR A 107 17.17 -7.14 5.91
N LEU A 108 17.28 -6.59 7.12
CA LEU A 108 18.51 -6.64 7.92
C LEU A 108 18.92 -8.08 8.23
N LEU A 109 17.96 -8.94 8.53
CA LEU A 109 18.22 -10.35 8.80
C LEU A 109 18.80 -11.06 7.58
N ILE A 110 18.29 -10.79 6.40
CA ILE A 110 18.80 -11.33 5.14
C ILE A 110 20.22 -10.85 4.89
N LEU A 111 20.50 -9.57 5.09
CA LEU A 111 21.86 -9.02 4.95
C LEU A 111 22.85 -9.67 5.93
N ARG A 112 22.41 -9.91 7.15
CA ARG A 112 23.25 -10.55 8.19
C ARG A 112 23.57 -12.01 7.85
N ILE A 113 22.62 -12.72 7.27
CA ILE A 113 22.82 -14.13 6.85
C ILE A 113 23.66 -14.21 5.58
N GLY A 114 23.57 -13.20 4.68
CA GLY A 114 24.32 -13.15 3.43
C GLY A 114 25.80 -12.87 3.58
N PHE A 115 26.24 -12.60 4.79
CA PHE A 115 27.67 -12.43 5.15
C PHE A 115 28.14 -13.58 6.03
#